data_0005938fcde98dde9983be24c82477de
#
_entry.id   0005938fcde98dde9983be24c82477de
#
_cell.length_a   1.000
_cell.length_b   1.000
_cell.length_c   1.000
_cell.angle_alpha   90.00
_cell.angle_beta   90.00
_cell.angle_gamma   90.00
#
_symmetry.space_group_name_H-M   'P 1'
#
loop_
_entity.id
_entity.type
_entity.pdbx_description
1 polymer ?
#
loop_
_entity_poly.entity_id
_entity_poly.type
_entity_poly.pdbx_seq_one_letter_code
_entity_poly.pdbx_strand_id
1 'polypeptide(L)'
;MTITKLTRTDLAPDLEAYQALFAQAELSHPAPSLSGDLQPRLFYGLEQLLYTPAVSSFMLVKAPEEPEYLQWLAAETRTLHEPAAPLYGVRYEVTDAQVTLAPAQGAEDNFASTAPVVMADWVEAEQLFGCVRQFNGAITLQPGLVHQANGGVLVLSLRTLLAQPLLWVRLKNMVTRQRFDWLSMDESRPLPVSIPSMPLSLKIILV
;
A
#
# COMPACT_ATOMS: atom_id res chain seq x y z
N MET A 1 -6.04 -60.31 24.13
CA MET A 1 -6.03 -58.94 23.53
C MET A 1 -7.48 -58.44 23.53
N THR A 2 -7.78 -57.55 24.47
CA THR A 2 -9.17 -57.07 24.65
C THR A 2 -9.35 -55.85 23.77
N ILE A 3 -10.25 -55.95 22.79
CA ILE A 3 -10.56 -54.82 21.91
C ILE A 3 -11.62 -53.98 22.63
N THR A 4 -11.27 -52.78 23.07
CA THR A 4 -12.20 -51.83 23.68
C THR A 4 -12.86 -51.03 22.55
N LYS A 5 -14.21 -51.10 22.50
CA LYS A 5 -14.99 -50.35 21.53
C LYS A 5 -15.10 -48.90 22.03
N LEU A 6 -14.43 -47.97 21.38
CA LEU A 6 -14.52 -46.53 21.68
C LEU A 6 -15.89 -45.98 21.23
N THR A 7 -16.50 -45.18 22.05
CA THR A 7 -17.70 -44.42 21.72
C THR A 7 -17.32 -43.08 21.05
N ARG A 8 -18.30 -42.39 20.43
CA ARG A 8 -18.09 -41.11 19.80
C ARG A 8 -17.63 -40.04 20.81
N THR A 9 -18.04 -40.18 22.07
CA THR A 9 -17.64 -39.32 23.17
C THR A 9 -16.17 -39.51 23.57
N ASP A 10 -15.65 -40.73 23.44
CA ASP A 10 -14.24 -41.04 23.76
C ASP A 10 -13.27 -40.48 22.70
N LEU A 11 -13.79 -40.12 21.51
CA LEU A 11 -13.04 -39.56 20.41
C LEU A 11 -13.24 -38.03 20.29
N ALA A 12 -14.17 -37.48 21.07
CA ALA A 12 -14.37 -36.03 21.09
C ALA A 12 -13.23 -35.36 21.87
N PRO A 13 -12.67 -34.24 21.36
CA PRO A 13 -11.69 -33.49 22.12
C PRO A 13 -12.31 -32.92 23.40
N ASP A 14 -11.56 -32.97 24.50
CA ASP A 14 -12.01 -32.39 25.77
C ASP A 14 -12.03 -30.84 25.63
N LEU A 15 -13.18 -30.30 25.26
CA LEU A 15 -13.39 -28.88 25.06
C LEU A 15 -13.20 -28.07 26.34
N GLU A 16 -13.45 -28.63 27.51
CA GLU A 16 -13.28 -27.93 28.79
C GLU A 16 -11.78 -27.72 29.09
N ALA A 17 -10.97 -28.76 28.84
CA ALA A 17 -9.51 -28.66 28.98
C ALA A 17 -8.92 -27.63 28.00
N TYR A 18 -9.41 -27.58 26.74
CA TYR A 18 -9.00 -26.58 25.77
C TYR A 18 -9.46 -25.17 26.15
N GLN A 19 -10.69 -25.00 26.63
CA GLN A 19 -11.19 -23.70 27.08
C GLN A 19 -10.37 -23.16 28.28
N ALA A 20 -9.99 -24.04 29.22
CA ALA A 20 -9.13 -23.65 30.33
C ALA A 20 -7.72 -23.23 29.86
N LEU A 21 -7.16 -23.90 28.87
CA LEU A 21 -5.88 -23.54 28.25
C LEU A 21 -5.97 -22.19 27.52
N PHE A 22 -7.03 -21.94 26.77
CA PHE A 22 -7.24 -20.66 26.08
C PHE A 22 -7.49 -19.52 27.06
N ALA A 23 -8.26 -19.74 28.12
CA ALA A 23 -8.46 -18.72 29.16
C ALA A 23 -7.16 -18.36 29.89
N GLN A 24 -6.27 -19.32 30.13
CA GLN A 24 -4.95 -19.06 30.66
C GLN A 24 -4.03 -18.33 29.65
N ALA A 25 -4.14 -18.66 28.37
CA ALA A 25 -3.36 -18.00 27.31
C ALA A 25 -3.78 -16.53 27.12
N GLU A 26 -5.07 -16.24 27.20
CA GLU A 26 -5.58 -14.87 27.12
C GLU A 26 -5.13 -14.00 28.29
N LEU A 27 -4.93 -14.58 29.48
CA LEU A 27 -4.48 -13.86 30.66
C LEU A 27 -2.96 -13.68 30.74
N SER A 28 -2.18 -14.47 30.02
CA SER A 28 -0.71 -14.51 30.20
C SER A 28 0.11 -13.85 29.11
N HIS A 29 -0.46 -13.55 27.97
CA HIS A 29 0.26 -12.88 26.90
C HIS A 29 -0.60 -11.81 26.26
N PRO A 30 -0.30 -10.51 26.46
CA PRO A 30 -0.62 -9.56 25.43
C PRO A 30 -0.03 -10.15 24.14
N ALA A 31 -0.83 -10.17 23.07
CA ALA A 31 -0.34 -10.57 21.76
C ALA A 31 1.07 -9.96 21.60
N PRO A 32 2.10 -10.75 21.23
CA PRO A 32 3.44 -10.20 21.13
C PRO A 32 3.31 -8.99 20.25
N SER A 33 3.42 -7.81 20.83
CA SER A 33 3.61 -6.62 20.06
C SER A 33 4.87 -6.94 19.28
N LEU A 34 4.77 -6.97 17.96
CA LEU A 34 5.93 -7.04 17.10
C LEU A 34 6.71 -5.75 17.36
N SER A 35 7.34 -5.68 18.55
CA SER A 35 8.05 -4.50 18.99
C SER A 35 9.31 -4.35 18.16
N GLY A 36 9.75 -3.11 17.97
CA GLY A 36 11.00 -2.79 17.30
C GLY A 36 12.19 -3.58 17.84
N ASP A 37 12.15 -3.95 19.12
CA ASP A 37 13.16 -4.78 19.77
C ASP A 37 13.28 -6.17 19.18
N LEU A 38 12.23 -6.73 18.59
CA LEU A 38 12.23 -8.04 17.96
C LEU A 38 12.71 -8.01 16.50
N GLN A 39 12.66 -6.86 15.84
CA GLN A 39 13.05 -6.71 14.43
C GLN A 39 13.94 -5.48 14.18
N PRO A 40 15.11 -5.37 14.84
CA PRO A 40 15.93 -4.15 14.76
C PRO A 40 16.41 -3.85 13.35
N ARG A 41 16.63 -4.86 12.52
CA ARG A 41 17.05 -4.67 11.12
C ARG A 41 15.93 -4.08 10.25
N LEU A 42 14.68 -4.46 10.51
CA LEU A 42 13.53 -3.92 9.82
C LEU A 42 13.38 -2.42 10.14
N PHE A 43 13.42 -2.08 11.42
CA PHE A 43 13.28 -0.70 11.87
C PHE A 43 14.41 0.19 11.37
N TYR A 44 15.65 -0.29 11.43
CA TYR A 44 16.78 0.41 10.81
C TYR A 44 16.57 0.64 9.31
N GLY A 45 16.08 -0.38 8.59
CA GLY A 45 15.77 -0.27 7.16
C GLY A 45 14.66 0.76 6.88
N LEU A 46 13.61 0.80 7.71
CA LEU A 46 12.55 1.79 7.61
C LEU A 46 13.06 3.21 7.84
N GLU A 47 13.87 3.43 8.87
CA GLU A 47 14.50 4.72 9.15
C GLU A 47 15.36 5.19 7.97
N GLN A 48 16.18 4.27 7.40
CA GLN A 48 16.98 4.58 6.23
C GLN A 48 16.10 4.95 5.02
N LEU A 49 15.03 4.21 4.76
CA LEU A 49 14.10 4.51 3.69
C LEU A 49 13.44 5.88 3.90
N LEU A 50 13.02 6.19 5.12
CA LEU A 50 12.24 7.39 5.43
C LEU A 50 13.11 8.64 5.44
N TYR A 51 14.29 8.58 6.05
CA TYR A 51 15.08 9.76 6.39
C TYR A 51 16.37 9.92 5.61
N THR A 52 16.78 8.92 4.81
CA THR A 52 18.01 9.02 4.02
C THR A 52 17.71 9.11 2.52
N PRO A 53 17.60 10.31 1.95
CA PRO A 53 17.14 10.49 0.56
C PRO A 53 18.03 9.82 -0.49
N ALA A 54 19.31 9.61 -0.18
CA ALA A 54 20.29 9.09 -1.12
C ALA A 54 20.33 7.56 -1.23
N VAL A 55 19.63 6.82 -0.35
CA VAL A 55 19.79 5.36 -0.28
C VAL A 55 18.94 4.65 -1.32
N SER A 56 17.64 4.78 -1.24
CA SER A 56 16.71 4.12 -2.18
C SER A 56 15.29 4.62 -1.96
N SER A 57 14.48 4.56 -3.00
CA SER A 57 13.02 4.72 -2.87
C SER A 57 12.29 3.39 -2.71
N PHE A 58 13.01 2.27 -2.62
CA PHE A 58 12.46 0.93 -2.53
C PHE A 58 13.09 0.15 -1.41
N MET A 59 12.26 -0.56 -0.65
CA MET A 59 12.65 -1.51 0.39
C MET A 59 11.93 -2.83 0.15
N LEU A 60 12.66 -3.94 0.24
CA LEU A 60 12.10 -5.30 0.20
C LEU A 60 12.17 -5.90 1.60
N VAL A 61 11.02 -6.33 2.09
CA VAL A 61 10.87 -7.00 3.39
C VAL A 61 10.53 -8.46 3.15
N LYS A 62 11.39 -9.36 3.63
CA LYS A 62 11.09 -10.78 3.61
C LYS A 62 10.31 -11.15 4.86
N ALA A 63 9.03 -11.44 4.70
CA ALA A 63 8.11 -11.82 5.77
C ALA A 63 7.10 -12.85 5.27
N PRO A 64 6.34 -13.49 6.18
CA PRO A 64 5.14 -14.21 5.79
C PRO A 64 4.17 -13.27 5.08
N GLU A 65 3.56 -13.78 4.02
CA GLU A 65 2.62 -13.00 3.23
C GLU A 65 1.21 -13.11 3.86
N GLU A 66 1.07 -12.45 4.99
CA GLU A 66 -0.16 -12.38 5.78
C GLU A 66 -0.69 -10.95 5.79
N PRO A 67 -1.99 -10.73 5.57
CA PRO A 67 -2.58 -9.39 5.58
C PRO A 67 -2.33 -8.64 6.89
N GLU A 68 -2.31 -9.35 8.01
CA GLU A 68 -2.03 -8.81 9.35
C GLU A 68 -0.62 -8.25 9.45
N TYR A 69 0.36 -8.91 8.83
CA TYR A 69 1.73 -8.41 8.80
C TYR A 69 1.85 -7.13 7.97
N LEU A 70 1.18 -7.07 6.83
CA LEU A 70 1.13 -5.86 6.00
C LEU A 70 0.50 -4.69 6.75
N GLN A 71 -0.62 -4.94 7.45
CA GLN A 71 -1.30 -3.93 8.26
C GLN A 71 -0.42 -3.44 9.40
N TRP A 72 0.22 -4.35 10.12
CA TRP A 72 1.16 -4.02 11.17
C TRP A 72 2.32 -3.18 10.64
N LEU A 73 2.96 -3.60 9.54
CA LEU A 73 4.08 -2.89 8.93
C LEU A 73 3.67 -1.47 8.49
N ALA A 74 2.48 -1.32 7.92
CA ALA A 74 1.96 -0.01 7.56
C ALA A 74 1.69 0.87 8.79
N ALA A 75 1.22 0.28 9.89
CA ALA A 75 1.00 1.00 11.15
C ALA A 75 2.33 1.47 11.75
N GLU A 76 3.34 0.61 11.83
CA GLU A 76 4.67 0.96 12.32
C GLU A 76 5.33 2.03 11.42
N THR A 77 5.20 1.89 10.12
CA THR A 77 5.71 2.90 9.18
C THR A 77 5.04 4.26 9.41
N ARG A 78 3.74 4.30 9.76
CA ARG A 78 3.06 5.57 10.10
C ARG A 78 3.58 6.20 11.40
N THR A 79 3.91 5.38 12.39
CA THR A 79 4.44 5.92 13.66
C THR A 79 5.83 6.52 13.48
N LEU A 80 6.62 5.95 12.57
CA LEU A 80 7.96 6.46 12.23
C LEU A 80 7.90 7.65 11.27
N HIS A 81 6.91 7.67 10.38
CA HIS A 81 6.78 8.74 9.40
C HIS A 81 6.06 9.93 10.04
N GLU A 82 6.81 10.89 10.51
CA GLU A 82 6.24 12.18 10.90
C GLU A 82 5.50 12.78 9.69
N PRO A 83 4.22 13.15 9.83
CA PRO A 83 3.49 13.77 8.76
C PRO A 83 4.11 15.15 8.50
N ALA A 84 5.05 15.20 7.59
CA ALA A 84 5.39 16.46 6.96
C ALA A 84 4.09 17.04 6.35
N ALA A 85 3.95 18.37 6.39
CA ALA A 85 2.83 19.06 5.74
C ALA A 85 2.57 18.46 4.35
N PRO A 86 1.33 18.49 3.82
CA PRO A 86 0.97 17.83 2.58
C PRO A 86 1.97 18.17 1.49
N LEU A 87 2.79 17.18 1.12
CA LEU A 87 4.02 17.38 0.37
C LEU A 87 3.77 17.80 -1.07
N TYR A 88 2.60 17.46 -1.62
CA TYR A 88 2.25 17.78 -2.99
C TYR A 88 0.75 18.06 -3.10
N GLY A 89 0.41 19.30 -2.88
CA GLY A 89 -0.91 19.78 -3.19
C GLY A 89 -1.01 20.16 -4.66
N VAL A 90 -1.13 19.21 -5.57
CA VAL A 90 -1.50 19.47 -6.96
C VAL A 90 -2.88 18.90 -7.25
N ARG A 91 -3.60 19.60 -8.10
CA ARG A 91 -4.87 19.16 -8.65
C ARG A 91 -4.85 19.27 -10.16
N TYR A 92 -5.65 18.47 -10.81
CA TYR A 92 -5.88 18.59 -12.24
C TYR A 92 -7.15 19.39 -12.47
N GLU A 93 -7.04 20.45 -13.24
CA GLU A 93 -8.18 21.25 -13.71
C GLU A 93 -8.50 20.84 -15.14
N VAL A 94 -9.77 20.52 -15.39
CA VAL A 94 -10.27 20.15 -16.71
C VAL A 94 -11.16 21.29 -17.21
N THR A 95 -10.73 21.96 -18.25
CA THR A 95 -11.46 23.08 -18.88
C THR A 95 -11.43 22.90 -20.40
N ASP A 96 -12.59 22.85 -21.04
CA ASP A 96 -12.73 22.78 -22.51
C ASP A 96 -11.83 21.74 -23.20
N ALA A 97 -11.83 20.51 -22.69
CA ALA A 97 -11.00 19.40 -23.16
C ALA A 97 -9.48 19.60 -22.99
N GLN A 98 -9.06 20.57 -22.19
CA GLN A 98 -7.69 20.72 -21.75
C GLN A 98 -7.57 20.32 -20.28
N VAL A 99 -6.43 19.68 -19.93
CA VAL A 99 -6.09 19.33 -18.56
C VAL A 99 -4.84 20.11 -18.17
N THR A 100 -4.96 20.85 -17.08
CA THR A 100 -3.83 21.62 -16.52
C THR A 100 -3.56 21.22 -15.09
N LEU A 101 -2.35 21.46 -14.61
CA LEU A 101 -1.98 21.31 -13.21
C LEU A 101 -2.10 22.64 -12.50
N ALA A 102 -2.73 22.61 -11.35
CA ALA A 102 -2.82 23.73 -10.42
C ALA A 102 -2.38 23.32 -9.02
N PRO A 103 -2.01 24.25 -8.14
CA PRO A 103 -1.82 23.96 -6.72
C PRO A 103 -3.13 23.43 -6.10
N ALA A 104 -3.03 22.43 -5.23
CA ALA A 104 -4.18 21.95 -4.47
C ALA A 104 -4.67 23.05 -3.53
N GLN A 105 -5.99 23.18 -3.37
CA GLN A 105 -6.60 24.22 -2.54
C GLN A 105 -6.98 23.70 -1.15
N GLY A 106 -6.92 22.38 -0.93
CA GLY A 106 -7.26 21.76 0.35
C GLY A 106 -7.12 20.25 0.35
N ALA A 107 -7.38 19.65 1.50
CA ALA A 107 -7.33 18.21 1.69
C ALA A 107 -8.44 17.45 0.94
N GLU A 108 -9.47 18.15 0.49
CA GLU A 108 -10.60 17.58 -0.27
C GLU A 108 -10.26 17.37 -1.75
N ASP A 109 -9.12 17.84 -2.19
CA ASP A 109 -8.69 17.69 -3.57
C ASP A 109 -8.30 16.21 -3.83
N ASN A 110 -8.90 15.59 -4.81
CA ASN A 110 -8.76 14.15 -5.11
C ASN A 110 -7.31 13.71 -5.37
N PHE A 111 -6.41 14.66 -5.66
CA PHE A 111 -5.00 14.40 -5.90
C PHE A 111 -4.09 14.91 -4.78
N ALA A 112 -4.66 15.51 -3.73
CA ALA A 112 -3.89 15.85 -2.55
C ALA A 112 -3.51 14.57 -1.80
N SER A 113 -2.27 14.44 -1.42
CA SER A 113 -1.83 13.35 -0.55
C SER A 113 -2.31 13.63 0.88
N THR A 114 -3.25 12.85 1.34
CA THR A 114 -3.78 12.94 2.70
C THR A 114 -3.30 11.82 3.61
N ALA A 115 -2.72 10.76 3.03
CA ALA A 115 -2.29 9.58 3.78
C ALA A 115 -0.78 9.40 3.68
N PRO A 116 -0.03 9.53 4.78
CA PRO A 116 1.43 9.35 4.77
C PRO A 116 1.84 7.92 4.42
N VAL A 117 1.00 6.94 4.71
CA VAL A 117 1.23 5.53 4.38
C VAL A 117 -0.04 4.90 3.83
N VAL A 118 0.04 4.42 2.62
CA VAL A 118 -1.02 3.66 1.94
C VAL A 118 -0.58 2.22 1.80
N MET A 119 -1.48 1.29 2.03
CA MET A 119 -1.21 -0.15 1.92
C MET A 119 -2.21 -0.80 0.97
N ALA A 120 -1.74 -1.75 0.16
CA ALA A 120 -2.58 -2.64 -0.60
C ALA A 120 -1.94 -4.03 -0.71
N ASP A 121 -2.73 -5.06 -0.44
CA ASP A 121 -2.33 -6.46 -0.59
C ASP A 121 -2.39 -6.86 -2.06
N TRP A 122 -3.55 -6.69 -2.70
CA TRP A 122 -3.73 -6.91 -4.14
C TRP A 122 -4.21 -5.63 -4.81
N VAL A 123 -3.68 -5.34 -5.99
CA VAL A 123 -4.02 -4.11 -6.72
C VAL A 123 -3.99 -4.33 -8.23
N GLU A 124 -5.01 -3.81 -8.88
CA GLU A 124 -5.08 -3.72 -10.34
C GLU A 124 -4.51 -2.40 -10.86
N ALA A 125 -4.23 -2.35 -12.16
CA ALA A 125 -3.61 -1.18 -12.79
C ALA A 125 -4.36 0.14 -12.53
N GLU A 126 -5.71 0.13 -12.67
CA GLU A 126 -6.53 1.33 -12.43
C GLU A 126 -6.54 1.74 -10.96
N GLN A 127 -6.51 0.77 -10.04
CA GLN A 127 -6.43 1.08 -8.61
C GLN A 127 -5.09 1.68 -8.24
N LEU A 128 -4.01 1.15 -8.81
CA LEU A 128 -2.65 1.61 -8.52
C LEU A 128 -2.37 3.00 -9.12
N PHE A 129 -2.65 3.16 -10.41
CA PHE A 129 -2.28 4.37 -11.17
C PHE A 129 -3.43 5.33 -11.42
N GLY A 130 -4.66 4.96 -11.03
CA GLY A 130 -5.83 5.73 -11.40
C GLY A 130 -6.23 5.52 -12.87
N CYS A 131 -7.28 6.20 -13.27
CA CYS A 131 -7.77 6.11 -14.65
C CYS A 131 -8.30 7.45 -15.17
N VAL A 132 -8.31 7.55 -16.49
CA VAL A 132 -8.91 8.65 -17.24
C VAL A 132 -10.16 8.12 -17.93
N ARG A 133 -11.31 8.74 -17.65
CA ARG A 133 -12.57 8.36 -18.24
C ARG A 133 -13.16 9.53 -19.03
N GLN A 134 -13.76 9.21 -20.14
CA GLN A 134 -14.51 10.19 -20.93
C GLN A 134 -15.96 9.72 -21.07
N PHE A 135 -16.88 10.57 -20.69
CA PHE A 135 -18.31 10.32 -20.83
C PHE A 135 -19.02 11.56 -21.35
N ASN A 136 -19.76 11.45 -22.45
CA ASN A 136 -20.46 12.56 -23.10
C ASN A 136 -19.58 13.79 -23.34
N GLY A 137 -18.31 13.58 -23.70
CA GLY A 137 -17.36 14.68 -23.92
C GLY A 137 -16.69 15.21 -22.64
N ALA A 138 -17.23 14.92 -21.48
CA ALA A 138 -16.60 15.28 -20.21
C ALA A 138 -15.47 14.30 -19.84
N ILE A 139 -14.35 14.84 -19.42
CA ILE A 139 -13.17 14.08 -18.98
C ILE A 139 -13.14 14.06 -17.47
N THR A 140 -12.96 12.88 -16.92
CA THR A 140 -12.82 12.68 -15.47
C THR A 140 -11.52 11.93 -15.19
N LEU A 141 -10.73 12.45 -14.27
CA LEU A 141 -9.51 11.85 -13.77
C LEU A 141 -9.79 11.25 -12.39
N GLN A 142 -9.48 9.98 -12.22
CA GLN A 142 -9.61 9.29 -10.94
C GLN A 142 -8.22 8.98 -10.39
N PRO A 143 -7.90 9.43 -9.15
CA PRO A 143 -6.62 9.13 -8.53
C PRO A 143 -6.52 7.65 -8.19
N GLY A 144 -5.30 7.10 -8.29
CA GLY A 144 -4.97 5.79 -7.77
C GLY A 144 -4.16 5.89 -6.48
N LEU A 145 -3.73 4.72 -5.97
CA LEU A 145 -2.95 4.63 -4.72
C LEU A 145 -1.63 5.39 -4.80
N VAL A 146 -1.01 5.46 -5.98
CA VAL A 146 0.22 6.24 -6.21
C VAL A 146 -0.01 7.72 -5.93
N HIS A 147 -1.17 8.26 -6.28
CA HIS A 147 -1.52 9.65 -5.99
C HIS A 147 -1.77 9.87 -4.49
N GLN A 148 -2.53 8.95 -3.87
CA GLN A 148 -2.86 9.02 -2.45
C GLN A 148 -1.61 8.94 -1.56
N ALA A 149 -0.63 8.12 -1.96
CA ALA A 149 0.63 7.92 -1.25
C ALA A 149 1.73 8.93 -1.64
N ASN A 150 1.47 9.84 -2.58
CA ASN A 150 2.48 10.79 -3.06
C ASN A 150 2.99 11.67 -1.90
N GLY A 151 4.30 11.71 -1.74
CA GLY A 151 4.96 12.37 -0.60
C GLY A 151 5.18 11.45 0.60
N GLY A 152 4.66 10.24 0.57
CA GLY A 152 4.73 9.25 1.66
C GLY A 152 5.24 7.89 1.20
N VAL A 153 4.61 6.86 1.75
CA VAL A 153 5.01 5.45 1.57
C VAL A 153 3.85 4.62 1.03
N LEU A 154 4.13 3.79 0.06
CA LEU A 154 3.21 2.79 -0.46
C LEU A 154 3.74 1.39 -0.10
N VAL A 155 2.96 0.65 0.68
CA VAL A 155 3.24 -0.73 1.09
C VAL A 155 2.44 -1.67 0.19
N LEU A 156 3.12 -2.54 -0.54
CA LEU A 156 2.51 -3.47 -1.48
C LEU A 156 2.98 -4.90 -1.26
N SER A 157 2.08 -5.86 -1.50
CA SER A 157 2.49 -7.26 -1.67
C SER A 157 3.31 -7.41 -2.95
N LEU A 158 4.48 -8.04 -2.84
CA LEU A 158 5.33 -8.35 -3.98
C LEU A 158 4.63 -9.28 -4.98
N ARG A 159 3.74 -10.15 -4.49
CA ARG A 159 2.96 -11.09 -5.33
C ARG A 159 2.17 -10.36 -6.40
N THR A 160 1.53 -9.25 -6.05
CA THR A 160 0.81 -8.41 -7.02
C THR A 160 1.68 -7.98 -8.19
N LEU A 161 2.90 -7.54 -7.90
CA LEU A 161 3.83 -7.07 -8.92
C LEU A 161 4.43 -8.21 -9.74
N LEU A 162 4.65 -9.38 -9.12
CA LEU A 162 5.10 -10.58 -9.82
C LEU A 162 4.03 -11.15 -10.74
N ALA A 163 2.76 -11.08 -10.33
CA ALA A 163 1.62 -11.49 -11.15
C ALA A 163 1.40 -10.54 -12.35
N GLN A 164 1.78 -9.28 -12.20
CA GLN A 164 1.57 -8.22 -13.19
C GLN A 164 2.88 -7.44 -13.46
N PRO A 165 3.88 -8.03 -14.15
CA PRO A 165 5.20 -7.42 -14.29
C PRO A 165 5.22 -6.01 -14.91
N LEU A 166 4.25 -5.71 -15.77
CA LEU A 166 4.13 -4.37 -16.37
C LEU A 166 3.81 -3.29 -15.34
N LEU A 167 3.04 -3.62 -14.30
CA LEU A 167 2.81 -2.68 -13.18
C LEU A 167 4.12 -2.32 -12.49
N TRP A 168 4.96 -3.33 -12.24
CA TRP A 168 6.26 -3.12 -11.62
C TRP A 168 7.16 -2.22 -12.46
N VAL A 169 7.29 -2.50 -13.75
CA VAL A 169 8.13 -1.70 -14.66
C VAL A 169 7.66 -0.24 -14.67
N ARG A 170 6.35 -0.04 -14.76
CA ARG A 170 5.74 1.29 -14.78
C ARG A 170 5.96 2.03 -13.45
N LEU A 171 5.66 1.39 -12.33
CA LEU A 171 5.82 1.95 -11.00
C LEU A 171 7.29 2.34 -10.74
N LYS A 172 8.22 1.44 -11.03
CA LYS A 172 9.65 1.68 -10.90
C LYS A 172 10.10 2.90 -11.72
N ASN A 173 9.68 2.98 -12.97
CA ASN A 173 10.03 4.11 -13.83
C ASN A 173 9.51 5.45 -13.28
N MET A 174 8.27 5.49 -12.82
CA MET A 174 7.67 6.69 -12.23
C MET A 174 8.39 7.13 -10.97
N VAL A 175 8.66 6.22 -10.07
CA VAL A 175 9.36 6.50 -8.79
C VAL A 175 10.81 6.94 -9.06
N THR A 176 11.53 6.26 -9.95
CA THR A 176 12.91 6.61 -10.28
C THR A 176 13.02 7.99 -10.96
N ARG A 177 12.05 8.33 -11.79
CA ARG A 177 12.00 9.65 -12.47
C ARG A 177 11.39 10.75 -11.61
N GLN A 178 10.85 10.40 -10.45
CA GLN A 178 10.11 11.32 -9.57
C GLN A 178 8.99 12.05 -10.31
N ARG A 179 8.33 11.35 -11.23
CA ARG A 179 7.29 11.89 -12.09
C ARG A 179 6.23 10.87 -12.40
N PHE A 180 4.99 11.26 -12.21
CA PHE A 180 3.83 10.48 -12.63
C PHE A 180 3.38 10.92 -14.01
N ASP A 181 3.31 9.97 -14.93
CA ASP A 181 2.79 10.17 -16.29
C ASP A 181 1.51 9.35 -16.45
N TRP A 182 0.45 9.99 -16.89
CA TRP A 182 -0.76 9.30 -17.29
C TRP A 182 -0.49 8.51 -18.58
N LEU A 183 -0.74 7.21 -18.52
CA LEU A 183 -0.59 6.34 -19.66
C LEU A 183 -1.91 5.60 -19.89
N SER A 184 -2.23 5.37 -21.15
CA SER A 184 -3.36 4.51 -21.47
C SER A 184 -3.12 3.10 -20.91
N MET A 185 -4.18 2.49 -20.39
CA MET A 185 -4.15 1.08 -19.97
C MET A 185 -4.23 0.13 -21.16
N ASP A 186 -4.77 0.60 -22.25
CA ASP A 186 -4.88 -0.09 -23.52
C ASP A 186 -4.00 0.64 -24.54
N GLU A 187 -2.91 0.00 -24.97
CA GLU A 187 -1.97 0.57 -25.95
C GLU A 187 -2.66 0.88 -27.30
N SER A 188 -3.75 0.20 -27.60
CA SER A 188 -4.56 0.44 -28.80
C SER A 188 -5.42 1.70 -28.72
N ARG A 189 -5.59 2.27 -27.52
CA ARG A 189 -6.44 3.44 -27.27
C ARG A 189 -5.63 4.55 -26.62
N PRO A 190 -5.24 5.58 -27.35
CA PRO A 190 -4.56 6.72 -26.76
C PRO A 190 -5.45 7.41 -25.71
N LEU A 191 -4.83 8.16 -24.81
CA LEU A 191 -5.58 9.02 -23.90
C LEU A 191 -6.44 10.01 -24.69
N PRO A 192 -7.67 10.30 -24.24
CA PRO A 192 -8.59 11.20 -24.93
C PRO A 192 -8.07 12.64 -25.00
N VAL A 193 -7.13 12.97 -24.16
CA VAL A 193 -6.55 14.32 -24.02
C VAL A 193 -5.10 14.21 -23.52
N SER A 194 -4.31 15.22 -23.84
CA SER A 194 -2.96 15.35 -23.27
C SER A 194 -3.07 15.81 -21.81
N ILE A 195 -2.45 15.06 -20.90
CA ILE A 195 -2.48 15.35 -19.48
C ILE A 195 -1.04 15.63 -19.02
N PRO A 196 -0.79 16.76 -18.36
CA PRO A 196 0.53 17.08 -17.87
C PRO A 196 0.99 16.10 -16.78
N SER A 197 2.28 15.84 -16.76
CA SER A 197 2.90 15.00 -15.72
C SER A 197 2.87 15.69 -14.37
N MET A 198 2.76 14.91 -13.30
CA MET A 198 2.75 15.38 -11.93
C MET A 198 4.07 15.03 -11.22
N PRO A 199 4.62 15.90 -10.35
CA PRO A 199 5.72 15.53 -9.48
C PRO A 199 5.35 14.34 -8.59
N LEU A 200 6.27 13.40 -8.42
CA LEU A 200 6.07 12.21 -7.60
C LEU A 200 7.26 12.04 -6.65
N SER A 201 6.96 12.02 -5.36
CA SER A 201 7.93 11.66 -4.32
C SER A 201 7.35 10.51 -3.51
N LEU A 202 7.69 9.29 -3.88
CA LEU A 202 7.08 8.10 -3.34
C LEU A 202 8.15 7.12 -2.90
N LYS A 203 7.98 6.55 -1.71
CA LYS A 203 8.77 5.43 -1.19
C LYS A 203 7.93 4.18 -1.24
N ILE A 204 8.54 3.05 -1.53
CA ILE A 204 7.83 1.78 -1.73
C ILE A 204 8.42 0.72 -0.82
N ILE A 205 7.56 0.06 -0.08
CA ILE A 205 7.88 -1.14 0.68
C ILE A 205 7.17 -2.32 0.01
N LEU A 206 7.95 -3.32 -0.35
CA LEU A 206 7.46 -4.58 -0.91
C LEU A 206 7.60 -5.69 0.13
N VAL A 207 6.54 -6.45 0.36
CA VAL A 207 6.52 -7.57 1.30
C VAL A 207 6.24 -8.87 0.56
#